data_0a0e93c6282ab0d42522054f1f1f8dc4
#
_entry.id   0a0e93c6282ab0d42522054f1f1f8dc4
#
_cell.length_a   1.000
_cell.length_b   1.000
_cell.length_c   1.000
_cell.angle_alpha   90.00
_cell.angle_beta   90.00
_cell.angle_gamma   90.00
#
_symmetry.space_group_name_H-M   'P 1'
#
loop_
_entity.id
_entity.type
_entity.pdbx_description
1 polymer ?
#
loop_
_entity_poly.entity_id
_entity_poly.type
_entity_poly.pdbx_seq_one_letter_code
_entity_poly.pdbx_strand_id
1 'polypeptide(L)'
;QKFPGSKEIFLPNGLPPKYIPDPSSADHSATKLKQKDLGNLLEKISKKGADAFYKGDVAAAIEEDMKKNGGFITMEDLAEFKAEVKTPIKTTFRDFEIYGPSAPNGAWTTLQTLNILENFDLKSMGHNSSEYLHTFIEGARHAFADRYHYYGDPDFVEVPLEGLLSKEYAEEVSKSVNLNKAELENSYEGDP
;
A
#
# COMPACT_ATOMS: atom_id res chain seq x y z
N GLN A 1 -12.48 15.03 13.96
CA GLN A 1 -12.76 15.44 15.36
C GLN A 1 -12.56 14.30 16.35
N LYS A 2 -12.62 13.04 15.90
CA LYS A 2 -12.48 11.84 16.74
C LYS A 2 -11.04 11.66 17.27
N PHE A 3 -10.06 12.21 16.56
CA PHE A 3 -8.63 12.11 16.90
C PHE A 3 -8.07 13.49 17.23
N PRO A 4 -7.79 13.79 18.52
CA PRO A 4 -7.37 15.12 18.98
C PRO A 4 -6.09 15.63 18.30
N GLY A 5 -5.05 14.80 18.16
CA GLY A 5 -3.80 15.17 17.50
C GLY A 5 -3.98 15.53 16.03
N SER A 6 -4.79 14.77 15.30
CA SER A 6 -5.12 15.10 13.90
C SER A 6 -5.93 16.40 13.80
N LYS A 7 -6.84 16.64 14.77
CA LYS A 7 -7.62 17.88 14.81
C LYS A 7 -6.72 19.09 15.00
N GLU A 8 -5.76 19.00 15.91
CA GLU A 8 -4.82 20.11 16.19
C GLU A 8 -4.01 20.50 14.95
N ILE A 9 -3.52 19.50 14.21
CA ILE A 9 -2.65 19.71 13.04
C ILE A 9 -3.46 20.10 11.79
N PHE A 10 -4.55 19.39 11.50
CA PHE A 10 -5.26 19.49 10.22
C PHE A 10 -6.55 20.30 10.25
N LEU A 11 -7.03 20.66 11.44
CA LEU A 11 -8.23 21.48 11.61
C LEU A 11 -7.96 22.70 12.49
N PRO A 12 -6.95 23.54 12.18
CA PRO A 12 -6.72 24.76 12.92
C PRO A 12 -7.98 25.61 12.83
N ASN A 13 -8.48 26.09 13.97
CA ASN A 13 -9.76 26.81 14.08
C ASN A 13 -11.01 25.99 13.68
N GLY A 14 -10.93 24.66 13.67
CA GLY A 14 -12.05 23.76 13.38
C GLY A 14 -12.41 23.61 11.91
N LEU A 15 -11.66 24.23 11.00
CA LEU A 15 -11.89 24.18 9.55
C LEU A 15 -10.74 23.45 8.84
N PRO A 16 -11.04 22.73 7.72
CA PRO A 16 -9.99 22.17 6.88
C PRO A 16 -9.05 23.25 6.34
N PRO A 17 -7.76 22.96 6.18
CA PRO A 17 -6.82 23.89 5.56
C PRO A 17 -7.20 24.15 4.10
N LYS A 18 -6.90 25.36 3.62
CA LYS A 18 -7.03 25.69 2.20
C LYS A 18 -5.87 25.03 1.43
N TYR A 19 -6.19 24.04 0.61
CA TYR A 19 -5.19 23.35 -0.25
C TYR A 19 -4.99 24.04 -1.58
N ILE A 20 -6.06 24.62 -2.13
CA ILE A 20 -6.06 25.29 -3.44
C ILE A 20 -6.41 26.74 -3.20
N PRO A 21 -5.61 27.69 -3.70
CA PRO A 21 -5.98 29.09 -3.70
C PRO A 21 -7.33 29.27 -4.42
N ASP A 22 -8.24 30.00 -3.79
CA ASP A 22 -9.49 30.37 -4.45
C ASP A 22 -9.20 31.36 -5.59
N PRO A 23 -9.45 30.97 -6.86
CA PRO A 23 -9.17 31.85 -8.01
C PRO A 23 -9.95 33.15 -7.99
N SER A 24 -11.09 33.21 -7.26
CA SER A 24 -11.94 34.39 -7.12
C SER A 24 -11.53 35.30 -5.97
N SER A 25 -10.61 34.83 -5.11
CA SER A 25 -10.11 35.58 -3.96
C SER A 25 -8.82 36.34 -4.30
N ALA A 26 -8.69 37.54 -3.79
CA ALA A 26 -7.41 38.27 -3.84
C ALA A 26 -6.30 37.59 -2.99
N ASP A 27 -6.69 36.71 -2.06
CA ASP A 27 -5.77 35.91 -1.25
C ASP A 27 -5.56 34.53 -1.93
N HIS A 28 -4.50 34.41 -2.68
CA HIS A 28 -4.07 33.16 -3.33
C HIS A 28 -3.19 32.28 -2.43
N SER A 29 -3.08 32.59 -1.12
CA SER A 29 -2.24 31.83 -0.21
C SER A 29 -2.90 30.51 0.21
N ALA A 30 -2.19 29.40 0.02
CA ALA A 30 -2.53 28.11 0.59
C ALA A 30 -2.12 28.06 2.06
N THR A 31 -2.87 27.32 2.88
CA THR A 31 -2.49 27.05 4.27
C THR A 31 -1.20 26.24 4.30
N LYS A 32 -0.17 26.75 4.98
CA LYS A 32 1.08 26.03 5.17
C LYS A 32 0.97 25.09 6.37
N LEU A 33 1.14 23.81 6.14
CA LEU A 33 1.29 22.82 7.20
C LEU A 33 2.69 22.95 7.82
N LYS A 34 2.74 23.20 9.13
CA LYS A 34 3.98 23.36 9.90
C LYS A 34 4.06 22.26 10.96
N GLN A 35 4.97 21.31 10.77
CA GLN A 35 5.23 20.20 11.70
C GLN A 35 6.62 20.39 12.31
N LYS A 36 6.73 21.28 13.30
CA LYS A 36 8.02 21.66 13.92
C LYS A 36 8.69 20.47 14.60
N ASP A 37 7.92 19.64 15.32
CA ASP A 37 8.46 18.51 16.04
C ASP A 37 9.02 17.43 15.08
N LEU A 38 8.34 17.17 13.97
CA LEU A 38 8.87 16.33 12.90
C LEU A 38 10.15 16.94 12.32
N GLY A 39 10.19 18.25 12.09
CA GLY A 39 11.40 18.94 11.63
C GLY A 39 12.58 18.77 12.58
N ASN A 40 12.36 18.94 13.87
CA ASN A 40 13.37 18.74 14.91
C ASN A 40 13.86 17.29 14.98
N LEU A 41 12.94 16.32 14.83
CA LEU A 41 13.28 14.91 14.77
C LEU A 41 14.14 14.57 13.54
N LEU A 42 13.76 15.05 12.37
CA LEU A 42 14.54 14.83 11.12
C LEU A 42 15.93 15.47 11.22
N GLU A 43 16.04 16.67 11.80
CA GLU A 43 17.35 17.30 12.07
C GLU A 43 18.20 16.46 13.02
N LYS A 44 17.59 15.87 14.05
CA LYS A 44 18.26 15.00 15.00
C LYS A 44 18.79 13.73 14.34
N ILE A 45 17.95 13.08 13.48
CA ILE A 45 18.33 11.91 12.69
C ILE A 45 19.48 12.25 11.73
N SER A 46 19.41 13.40 11.05
CA SER A 46 20.45 13.86 10.14
C SER A 46 21.82 14.02 10.82
N LYS A 47 21.84 14.45 12.09
CA LYS A 47 23.07 14.66 12.86
C LYS A 47 23.60 13.41 13.54
N LYS A 48 22.73 12.50 13.98
CA LYS A 48 23.06 11.36 14.85
C LYS A 48 22.81 9.98 14.23
N GLY A 49 22.26 9.94 13.03
CA GLY A 49 21.89 8.70 12.34
C GLY A 49 20.63 8.03 12.92
N ALA A 50 20.40 6.78 12.51
CA ALA A 50 19.21 6.00 12.85
C ALA A 50 19.03 5.80 14.37
N ASP A 51 20.12 5.68 15.13
CA ASP A 51 20.07 5.52 16.59
C ASP A 51 19.33 6.67 17.29
N ALA A 52 19.28 7.86 16.69
CA ALA A 52 18.52 8.97 17.21
C ALA A 52 17.00 8.75 17.25
N PHE A 53 16.50 7.82 16.44
CA PHE A 53 15.09 7.42 16.40
C PHE A 53 14.86 6.13 17.20
N TYR A 54 15.68 5.10 16.93
CA TYR A 54 15.46 3.77 17.48
C TYR A 54 15.91 3.61 18.92
N LYS A 55 16.66 4.58 19.48
CA LYS A 55 17.22 4.52 20.83
C LYS A 55 17.05 5.87 21.56
N GLY A 56 17.22 5.85 22.86
CA GLY A 56 17.22 7.05 23.68
C GLY A 56 15.83 7.69 23.86
N ASP A 57 15.80 9.02 23.87
CA ASP A 57 14.61 9.80 24.24
C ASP A 57 13.43 9.68 23.27
N VAL A 58 13.68 9.48 21.97
CA VAL A 58 12.62 9.28 20.97
C VAL A 58 11.97 7.91 21.17
N ALA A 59 12.75 6.86 21.32
CA ALA A 59 12.24 5.52 21.59
C ALA A 59 11.48 5.47 22.92
N ALA A 60 11.97 6.14 23.97
CA ALA A 60 11.28 6.25 25.24
C ALA A 60 9.93 6.97 25.13
N ALA A 61 9.86 8.06 24.36
CA ALA A 61 8.61 8.78 24.12
C ALA A 61 7.59 7.93 23.33
N ILE A 62 8.05 7.13 22.36
CA ILE A 62 7.19 6.19 21.61
C ILE A 62 6.64 5.12 22.57
N GLU A 63 7.48 4.50 23.38
CA GLU A 63 7.03 3.48 24.34
C GLU A 63 6.05 4.05 25.36
N GLU A 64 6.28 5.27 25.87
CA GLU A 64 5.38 5.93 26.80
C GLU A 64 3.99 6.16 26.16
N ASP A 65 3.97 6.66 24.93
CA ASP A 65 2.72 6.86 24.18
C ASP A 65 2.00 5.53 23.91
N MET A 66 2.74 4.48 23.52
CA MET A 66 2.19 3.13 23.34
C MET A 66 1.56 2.61 24.63
N LYS A 67 2.26 2.67 25.77
CA LYS A 67 1.72 2.25 27.06
C LYS A 67 0.45 3.02 27.45
N LYS A 68 0.43 4.32 27.22
CA LYS A 68 -0.72 5.18 27.51
C LYS A 68 -1.94 4.87 26.66
N ASN A 69 -1.75 4.49 25.40
CA ASN A 69 -2.83 4.30 24.43
C ASN A 69 -3.13 2.82 24.10
N GLY A 70 -2.51 1.86 24.82
CA GLY A 70 -2.73 0.42 24.62
C GLY A 70 -2.06 -0.15 23.39
N GLY A 71 -0.98 0.47 22.92
CA GLY A 71 -0.13 -0.05 21.85
C GLY A 71 0.89 -1.07 22.38
N PHE A 72 1.64 -1.70 21.47
CA PHE A 72 2.51 -2.84 21.80
C PHE A 72 4.01 -2.56 21.62
N ILE A 73 4.41 -1.47 20.93
CA ILE A 73 5.81 -1.19 20.62
C ILE A 73 6.55 -0.78 21.89
N THR A 74 7.69 -1.44 22.15
CA THR A 74 8.59 -1.17 23.27
C THR A 74 9.91 -0.53 22.79
N MET A 75 10.71 -0.01 23.73
CA MET A 75 12.07 0.44 23.41
C MET A 75 12.96 -0.71 22.93
N GLU A 76 12.73 -1.92 23.40
CA GLU A 76 13.48 -3.12 22.98
C GLU A 76 13.18 -3.46 21.52
N ASP A 77 11.89 -3.50 21.13
CA ASP A 77 11.49 -3.72 19.73
C ASP A 77 12.14 -2.68 18.80
N LEU A 78 12.16 -1.42 19.21
CA LEU A 78 12.80 -0.36 18.44
C LEU A 78 14.30 -0.55 18.33
N ALA A 79 14.98 -0.92 19.42
CA ALA A 79 16.44 -1.09 19.45
C ALA A 79 16.90 -2.31 18.64
N GLU A 80 16.07 -3.35 18.57
CA GLU A 80 16.35 -4.59 17.82
C GLU A 80 16.01 -4.47 16.32
N PHE A 81 15.17 -3.49 15.95
CA PHE A 81 14.75 -3.31 14.56
C PHE A 81 15.95 -3.08 13.62
N LYS A 82 15.98 -3.83 12.54
CA LYS A 82 16.99 -3.71 11.48
C LYS A 82 16.31 -3.60 10.12
N ALA A 83 16.77 -2.66 9.32
CA ALA A 83 16.33 -2.57 7.92
C ALA A 83 16.89 -3.78 7.14
N GLU A 84 16.00 -4.46 6.45
CA GLU A 84 16.35 -5.60 5.60
C GLU A 84 16.46 -5.15 4.14
N VAL A 85 17.41 -5.76 3.42
CA VAL A 85 17.53 -5.61 1.97
C VAL A 85 17.00 -6.89 1.33
N LYS A 86 15.83 -6.80 0.70
CA LYS A 86 15.16 -7.94 0.03
C LYS A 86 15.27 -7.81 -1.49
N THR A 87 15.38 -8.95 -2.17
CA THR A 87 15.30 -8.99 -3.63
C THR A 87 13.85 -8.64 -4.05
N PRO A 88 13.67 -7.70 -4.98
CA PRO A 88 12.34 -7.40 -5.49
C PRO A 88 11.74 -8.59 -6.23
N ILE A 89 10.43 -8.75 -6.13
CA ILE A 89 9.68 -9.63 -7.01
C ILE A 89 9.50 -8.96 -8.37
N LYS A 90 9.35 -9.76 -9.42
CA LYS A 90 9.16 -9.24 -10.77
C LYS A 90 8.19 -10.08 -11.58
N THR A 91 7.59 -9.45 -12.56
CA THR A 91 6.88 -10.10 -13.67
C THR A 91 7.15 -9.35 -14.97
N THR A 92 6.66 -9.88 -16.06
CA THR A 92 6.56 -9.16 -17.34
C THR A 92 5.11 -8.78 -17.60
N PHE A 93 4.91 -7.68 -18.30
CA PHE A 93 3.61 -7.32 -18.86
C PHE A 93 3.88 -6.77 -20.27
N ARG A 94 3.50 -7.50 -21.29
CA ARG A 94 3.88 -7.24 -22.69
C ARG A 94 5.41 -7.12 -22.82
N ASP A 95 5.92 -5.99 -23.28
CA ASP A 95 7.34 -5.74 -23.49
C ASP A 95 8.07 -5.14 -22.28
N PHE A 96 7.39 -5.03 -21.12
CA PHE A 96 7.94 -4.40 -19.93
C PHE A 96 8.23 -5.41 -18.82
N GLU A 97 9.37 -5.26 -18.17
CA GLU A 97 9.63 -5.88 -16.86
C GLU A 97 9.11 -4.97 -15.76
N ILE A 98 8.34 -5.51 -14.83
CA ILE A 98 7.74 -4.78 -13.71
C ILE A 98 8.25 -5.36 -12.42
N TYR A 99 8.77 -4.50 -11.57
CA TYR A 99 9.35 -4.85 -10.29
C TYR A 99 8.52 -4.28 -9.14
N GLY A 100 8.43 -5.04 -8.05
CA GLY A 100 7.76 -4.61 -6.82
C GLY A 100 8.48 -5.15 -5.58
N PRO A 101 8.25 -4.53 -4.41
CA PRO A 101 8.76 -5.08 -3.16
C PRO A 101 8.10 -6.44 -2.86
N SER A 102 8.90 -7.35 -2.28
CA SER A 102 8.43 -8.67 -1.86
C SER A 102 7.45 -8.58 -0.68
N ALA A 103 6.83 -9.70 -0.32
CA ALA A 103 6.03 -9.83 0.90
C ALA A 103 6.86 -9.40 2.15
N PRO A 104 6.23 -8.84 3.18
CA PRO A 104 4.78 -8.64 3.38
C PRO A 104 4.18 -7.43 2.65
N ASN A 105 4.84 -6.88 1.65
CA ASN A 105 4.27 -5.80 0.84
C ASN A 105 3.26 -6.36 -0.18
N GLY A 106 2.17 -5.64 -0.42
CA GLY A 106 1.09 -6.07 -1.32
C GLY A 106 1.33 -5.84 -2.80
N ALA A 107 2.56 -5.54 -3.25
CA ALA A 107 2.86 -5.28 -4.66
C ALA A 107 2.58 -6.48 -5.56
N TRP A 108 2.74 -7.71 -5.05
CA TRP A 108 2.43 -8.92 -5.79
C TRP A 108 0.98 -8.99 -6.31
N THR A 109 0.02 -8.42 -5.57
CA THR A 109 -1.38 -8.32 -6.04
C THR A 109 -1.49 -7.50 -7.34
N THR A 110 -0.72 -6.43 -7.47
CA THR A 110 -0.65 -5.64 -8.70
C THR A 110 0.00 -6.43 -9.84
N LEU A 111 1.11 -7.13 -9.55
CA LEU A 111 1.81 -7.93 -10.54
C LEU A 111 0.94 -9.09 -11.03
N GLN A 112 0.22 -9.75 -10.12
CA GLN A 112 -0.74 -10.80 -10.44
C GLN A 112 -1.90 -10.27 -11.29
N THR A 113 -2.48 -9.13 -10.91
CA THR A 113 -3.52 -8.47 -11.72
C THR A 113 -3.03 -8.22 -13.15
N LEU A 114 -1.81 -7.73 -13.32
CA LEU A 114 -1.23 -7.53 -14.65
C LEU A 114 -1.05 -8.84 -15.42
N ASN A 115 -0.59 -9.90 -14.76
CA ASN A 115 -0.47 -11.22 -15.40
C ASN A 115 -1.83 -11.75 -15.90
N ILE A 116 -2.89 -11.60 -15.09
CA ILE A 116 -4.25 -11.99 -15.50
C ILE A 116 -4.71 -11.16 -16.70
N LEU A 117 -4.52 -9.85 -16.64
CA LEU A 117 -4.95 -8.91 -17.68
C LEU A 117 -4.19 -9.06 -18.99
N GLU A 118 -2.98 -9.61 -18.98
CA GLU A 118 -2.19 -9.86 -20.18
C GLU A 118 -2.85 -10.86 -21.12
N ASN A 119 -3.74 -11.72 -20.61
CA ASN A 119 -4.49 -12.71 -21.39
C ASN A 119 -5.66 -12.11 -22.20
N PHE A 120 -5.92 -10.82 -22.07
CA PHE A 120 -7.00 -10.12 -22.77
C PHE A 120 -6.47 -9.09 -23.76
N ASP A 121 -7.17 -8.92 -24.89
CA ASP A 121 -6.89 -7.83 -25.84
C ASP A 121 -7.49 -6.51 -25.36
N LEU A 122 -6.90 -5.95 -24.30
CA LEU A 122 -7.35 -4.69 -23.71
C LEU A 122 -7.35 -3.51 -24.70
N LYS A 123 -6.50 -3.60 -25.75
CA LYS A 123 -6.40 -2.54 -26.75
C LYS A 123 -7.66 -2.47 -27.63
N SER A 124 -8.18 -3.61 -28.03
CA SER A 124 -9.40 -3.69 -28.85
C SER A 124 -10.64 -3.25 -28.10
N MET A 125 -10.67 -3.44 -26.77
CA MET A 125 -11.79 -3.02 -25.92
C MET A 125 -11.96 -1.50 -25.85
N GLY A 126 -10.91 -0.74 -26.12
CA GLY A 126 -10.90 0.73 -26.02
C GLY A 126 -10.73 1.25 -24.61
N HIS A 127 -9.99 2.37 -24.49
CA HIS A 127 -9.63 2.96 -23.20
C HIS A 127 -10.88 3.40 -22.42
N ASN A 128 -11.01 2.97 -21.17
CA ASN A 128 -12.12 3.27 -20.27
C ASN A 128 -13.53 2.88 -20.81
N SER A 129 -13.61 1.96 -21.77
CA SER A 129 -14.90 1.36 -22.14
C SER A 129 -15.46 0.50 -21.01
N SER A 130 -16.76 0.18 -21.07
CA SER A 130 -17.39 -0.72 -20.11
C SER A 130 -16.74 -2.10 -20.12
N GLU A 131 -16.36 -2.60 -21.29
CA GLU A 131 -15.70 -3.88 -21.46
C GLU A 131 -14.29 -3.88 -20.81
N TYR A 132 -13.49 -2.83 -21.09
CA TYR A 132 -12.18 -2.65 -20.47
C TYR A 132 -12.27 -2.58 -18.95
N LEU A 133 -13.16 -1.74 -18.41
CA LEU A 133 -13.32 -1.57 -16.96
C LEU A 133 -13.84 -2.84 -16.30
N HIS A 134 -14.77 -3.55 -16.93
CA HIS A 134 -15.26 -4.83 -16.44
C HIS A 134 -14.14 -5.88 -16.35
N THR A 135 -13.38 -6.06 -17.43
CA THR A 135 -12.25 -6.99 -17.47
C THR A 135 -11.19 -6.65 -16.42
N PHE A 136 -10.85 -5.36 -16.27
CA PHE A 136 -9.92 -4.90 -15.25
C PHE A 136 -10.41 -5.22 -13.83
N ILE A 137 -11.69 -4.92 -13.55
CA ILE A 137 -12.28 -5.14 -12.22
C ILE A 137 -12.32 -6.63 -11.90
N GLU A 138 -12.75 -7.48 -12.81
CA GLU A 138 -12.80 -8.92 -12.56
C GLU A 138 -11.40 -9.50 -12.35
N GLY A 139 -10.42 -9.16 -13.19
CA GLY A 139 -9.03 -9.58 -12.97
C GLY A 139 -8.46 -9.13 -11.63
N ALA A 140 -8.72 -7.87 -11.25
CA ALA A 140 -8.29 -7.35 -9.95
C ALA A 140 -8.99 -8.06 -8.79
N ARG A 141 -10.27 -8.43 -8.93
CA ARG A 141 -11.03 -9.16 -7.89
C ARG A 141 -10.43 -10.52 -7.59
N HIS A 142 -10.02 -11.27 -8.60
CA HIS A 142 -9.29 -12.54 -8.39
C HIS A 142 -8.00 -12.32 -7.61
N ALA A 143 -7.17 -11.37 -8.05
CA ALA A 143 -5.91 -11.07 -7.36
C ALA A 143 -6.13 -10.58 -5.92
N PHE A 144 -7.21 -9.87 -5.64
CA PHE A 144 -7.57 -9.47 -4.28
C PHE A 144 -8.15 -10.61 -3.44
N ALA A 145 -8.86 -11.58 -4.03
CA ALA A 145 -9.32 -12.75 -3.32
C ALA A 145 -8.13 -13.62 -2.85
N ASP A 146 -7.18 -13.87 -3.75
CA ASP A 146 -5.92 -14.53 -3.39
C ASP A 146 -5.17 -13.73 -2.32
N ARG A 147 -5.15 -12.41 -2.44
CA ARG A 147 -4.57 -11.55 -1.40
C ARG A 147 -5.20 -11.80 -0.03
N TYR A 148 -6.52 -11.82 0.07
CA TYR A 148 -7.20 -12.05 1.35
C TYR A 148 -6.95 -13.45 1.91
N HIS A 149 -6.65 -14.41 1.06
CA HIS A 149 -6.37 -15.78 1.47
C HIS A 149 -4.90 -15.99 1.86
N TYR A 150 -3.97 -15.53 1.03
CA TYR A 150 -2.53 -15.84 1.15
C TYR A 150 -1.68 -14.70 1.74
N TYR A 151 -2.24 -13.50 1.94
CA TYR A 151 -1.44 -12.37 2.42
C TYR A 151 -1.05 -12.54 3.88
N GLY A 152 0.24 -12.45 4.13
CA GLY A 152 0.80 -12.46 5.46
C GLY A 152 2.28 -12.10 5.48
N ASP A 153 2.85 -12.09 6.67
CA ASP A 153 4.28 -11.92 6.84
C ASP A 153 4.99 -13.26 6.62
N PRO A 154 5.92 -13.36 5.65
CA PRO A 154 6.64 -14.60 5.36
C PRO A 154 7.44 -15.18 6.52
N ASP A 155 7.73 -14.39 7.54
CA ASP A 155 8.39 -14.86 8.76
C ASP A 155 7.44 -15.73 9.63
N PHE A 156 6.13 -15.67 9.40
CA PHE A 156 5.11 -16.36 10.17
C PHE A 156 4.21 -17.27 9.35
N VAL A 157 4.05 -17.01 8.05
CA VAL A 157 3.16 -17.76 7.16
C VAL A 157 3.81 -17.98 5.80
N GLU A 158 3.46 -19.09 5.16
CA GLU A 158 3.87 -19.34 3.78
C GLU A 158 3.04 -18.50 2.80
N VAL A 159 3.71 -17.71 1.97
CA VAL A 159 3.10 -16.94 0.89
C VAL A 159 3.58 -17.52 -0.44
N PRO A 160 2.75 -18.20 -1.23
CA PRO A 160 3.15 -18.93 -2.44
C PRO A 160 3.39 -17.98 -3.62
N LEU A 161 4.35 -17.04 -3.47
CA LEU A 161 4.60 -15.98 -4.46
C LEU A 161 4.95 -16.51 -5.85
N GLU A 162 5.65 -17.64 -5.95
CA GLU A 162 6.02 -18.25 -7.24
C GLU A 162 4.77 -18.66 -8.02
N GLY A 163 3.84 -19.36 -7.37
CA GLY A 163 2.57 -19.75 -7.96
C GLY A 163 1.68 -18.56 -8.29
N LEU A 164 1.48 -17.66 -7.32
CA LEU A 164 0.65 -16.45 -7.49
C LEU A 164 1.10 -15.55 -8.64
N LEU A 165 2.41 -15.53 -8.95
CA LEU A 165 2.99 -14.73 -10.03
C LEU A 165 3.28 -15.52 -11.30
N SER A 166 2.95 -16.82 -11.33
CA SER A 166 3.14 -17.63 -12.54
C SER A 166 2.20 -17.18 -13.66
N LYS A 167 2.65 -17.34 -14.91
CA LYS A 167 1.83 -17.02 -16.09
C LYS A 167 0.77 -18.09 -16.31
N GLU A 168 1.08 -19.33 -15.95
CA GLU A 168 0.19 -20.48 -16.02
C GLU A 168 -1.04 -20.27 -15.13
N TYR A 169 -0.83 -19.90 -13.89
CA TYR A 169 -1.93 -19.58 -12.97
C TYR A 169 -2.77 -18.39 -13.45
N ALA A 170 -2.12 -17.34 -13.92
CA ALA A 170 -2.80 -16.17 -14.47
C ALA A 170 -3.64 -16.51 -15.72
N GLU A 171 -3.18 -17.43 -16.58
CA GLU A 171 -3.94 -17.92 -17.72
C GLU A 171 -5.16 -18.74 -17.25
N GLU A 172 -5.01 -19.58 -16.25
CA GLU A 172 -6.12 -20.36 -15.68
C GLU A 172 -7.19 -19.43 -15.10
N VAL A 173 -6.79 -18.46 -14.26
CA VAL A 173 -7.70 -17.46 -13.69
C VAL A 173 -8.41 -16.68 -14.81
N SER A 174 -7.70 -16.28 -15.86
CA SER A 174 -8.29 -15.51 -16.95
C SER A 174 -9.44 -16.24 -17.65
N LYS A 175 -9.40 -17.57 -17.73
CA LYS A 175 -10.46 -18.41 -18.32
C LYS A 175 -11.74 -18.44 -17.46
N SER A 176 -11.63 -18.17 -16.17
CA SER A 176 -12.78 -18.09 -15.26
C SER A 176 -13.49 -16.74 -15.30
N VAL A 177 -12.86 -15.69 -15.84
CA VAL A 177 -13.44 -14.36 -15.93
C VAL A 177 -14.61 -14.34 -16.91
N ASN A 178 -15.82 -14.03 -16.41
CA ASN A 178 -17.00 -13.89 -17.24
C ASN A 178 -17.10 -12.46 -17.79
N LEU A 179 -16.80 -12.27 -19.06
CA LEU A 179 -16.81 -10.95 -19.71
C LEU A 179 -18.20 -10.31 -19.88
N ASN A 180 -19.28 -11.07 -19.64
CA ASN A 180 -20.65 -10.59 -19.85
C ASN A 180 -21.41 -10.32 -18.54
N LYS A 181 -20.90 -10.76 -17.40
CA LYS A 181 -21.59 -10.68 -16.12
C LYS A 181 -20.59 -10.54 -14.98
N ALA A 182 -20.81 -9.58 -14.09
CA ALA A 182 -20.06 -9.48 -12.85
C ALA A 182 -20.42 -10.60 -11.88
N GLU A 183 -19.41 -11.26 -11.34
CA GLU A 183 -19.56 -12.32 -10.34
C GLU A 183 -19.50 -11.71 -8.93
N LEU A 184 -20.67 -11.41 -8.33
CA LEU A 184 -20.72 -10.65 -7.07
C LEU A 184 -20.59 -11.51 -5.80
N GLU A 185 -20.86 -12.82 -5.87
CA GLU A 185 -21.06 -13.67 -4.69
C GLU A 185 -20.04 -14.81 -4.58
N ASN A 186 -19.12 -14.96 -5.51
CA ASN A 186 -18.20 -16.10 -5.53
C ASN A 186 -16.88 -15.80 -4.82
N SER A 187 -16.31 -16.83 -4.22
CA SER A 187 -14.89 -16.85 -3.89
C SER A 187 -14.09 -16.87 -5.19
N TYR A 188 -13.08 -16.01 -5.28
CA TYR A 188 -12.20 -15.90 -6.45
C TYR A 188 -10.81 -16.47 -6.19
N GLU A 189 -10.54 -16.90 -4.95
CA GLU A 189 -9.28 -17.52 -4.61
C GLU A 189 -9.08 -18.82 -5.40
N GLY A 190 -7.88 -19.01 -5.88
CA GLY A 190 -7.46 -20.21 -6.59
C GLY A 190 -6.47 -21.03 -5.80
N ASP A 191 -5.91 -22.02 -6.45
CA ASP A 191 -4.80 -22.84 -5.94
C ASP A 191 -3.57 -22.56 -6.83
N PRO A 192 -2.72 -21.60 -6.41
CA PRO A 192 -1.60 -21.10 -7.21
C PRO A 192 -0.41 -22.05 -7.29
#